data_e89bbc50bbc027c8f9e22394ba1aa269
#
_entry.id   e89bbc50bbc027c8f9e22394ba1aa269
#
_cell.length_a   1.000
_cell.length_b   1.000
_cell.length_c   1.000
_cell.angle_alpha   90.00
_cell.angle_beta   90.00
_cell.angle_gamma   90.00
#
_symmetry.space_group_name_H-M   'P 1'
#
loop_
_entity.id
_entity.type
_entity.pdbx_description
1 polymer ?
#
loop_
_entity_poly.entity_id
_entity_poly.type
_entity_poly.pdbx_seq_one_letter_code
_entity_poly.pdbx_strand_id
1 'polypeptide(L)'
;MFEGQPKGLYALALANTGERFGYYTMLAIFTLFLQAKFGFTAATTSTIFASFLAGVYFMPLIGGILADKFGYGKMVTTGIVIMFAGYVLLAIPMATNIGLYSMFGALALIALGTGLFKGNLQVMVGNLYDAPEYSAKRDTAFSLFYMAINIGTLFAPTAATAMTNYVLGKAGFSYVPQIPSLAHQFLDGTITAEGEATLTAMQSAQNFTGSMADFCTTYIDKLSEAYNYGFGVACISLVASMAIYVIFRSTFKHADYNSKQAKPANVHEEELTPAQTKERIVALLLVFAVVIFFWMAFHQNGLTMTFFARDYTAHEVTGLDRLGFSVWNLALLIVTVYAGFSLFQSKTGKGKLISGVIATLALVVLGVNYGTMDPTLPILPQIFQQFNPFFVVALTPVSLAVFGSLAKKGKEPSAPRKIGIGMVIAAVGFMLLAFGSFGLPTPAEVEANGIAESALVSPNWLISTYLVLTFAELFLSPMGISFVSKVAPPKYKGAMMGLWFVATAIGNYLVAIIGYLWGDMQLWMVWSVLIVCCLLSALFIFSIMKKLEKVAK
;
A
#
# COMPACT_ATOMS: atom_id res chain seq x y z
N MET A 1 21.30 13.88 -5.07
CA MET A 1 20.06 13.18 -5.45
C MET A 1 19.15 14.07 -6.30
N PHE A 2 18.79 15.28 -5.86
CA PHE A 2 17.88 16.17 -6.59
C PHE A 2 18.55 17.01 -7.69
N GLU A 3 19.84 17.27 -7.59
CA GLU A 3 20.56 18.19 -8.46
C GLU A 3 20.78 17.63 -9.87
N GLY A 4 20.51 18.47 -10.88
CA GLY A 4 20.72 18.13 -12.29
C GLY A 4 19.76 17.09 -12.86
N GLN A 5 18.56 16.93 -12.29
CA GLN A 5 17.47 16.13 -12.83
C GLN A 5 16.65 16.95 -13.85
N PRO A 6 16.09 16.34 -14.90
CA PRO A 6 15.20 17.03 -15.82
C PRO A 6 13.91 17.48 -15.13
N LYS A 7 13.42 18.69 -15.48
CA LYS A 7 12.19 19.25 -14.87
C LYS A 7 10.97 18.33 -15.04
N GLY A 8 10.91 17.56 -16.11
CA GLY A 8 9.83 16.61 -16.39
C GLY A 8 9.71 15.51 -15.33
N LEU A 9 10.82 15.10 -14.69
CA LEU A 9 10.78 14.13 -13.59
C LEU A 9 9.87 14.62 -12.45
N TYR A 10 10.05 15.87 -12.01
CA TYR A 10 9.29 16.42 -10.90
C TYR A 10 7.79 16.54 -11.22
N ALA A 11 7.46 16.95 -12.46
CA ALA A 11 6.09 17.03 -12.92
C ALA A 11 5.41 15.65 -12.94
N LEU A 12 6.07 14.64 -13.52
CA LEU A 12 5.54 13.28 -13.57
C LEU A 12 5.46 12.63 -12.17
N ALA A 13 6.45 12.88 -11.32
CA ALA A 13 6.46 12.38 -9.93
C ALA A 13 5.33 12.99 -9.11
N LEU A 14 5.11 14.31 -9.18
CA LEU A 14 4.02 14.98 -8.46
C LEU A 14 2.63 14.56 -8.98
N ALA A 15 2.45 14.41 -10.29
CA ALA A 15 1.22 13.87 -10.84
C ALA A 15 0.94 12.45 -10.33
N ASN A 16 1.97 11.61 -10.27
CA ASN A 16 1.85 10.26 -9.71
C ASN A 16 1.57 10.27 -8.19
N THR A 17 2.19 11.20 -7.44
CA THR A 17 1.93 11.38 -6.01
C THR A 17 0.44 11.67 -5.76
N GLY A 18 -0.15 12.58 -6.51
CA GLY A 18 -1.57 12.92 -6.39
C GLY A 18 -2.48 11.74 -6.71
N GLU A 19 -2.20 11.01 -7.77
CA GLU A 19 -2.98 9.82 -8.13
C GLU A 19 -2.81 8.71 -7.07
N ARG A 20 -1.60 8.42 -6.62
CA ARG A 20 -1.35 7.43 -5.56
C ARG A 20 -1.98 7.81 -4.23
N PHE A 21 -1.93 9.09 -3.84
CA PHE A 21 -2.65 9.58 -2.66
C PHE A 21 -4.14 9.24 -2.74
N GLY A 22 -4.81 9.55 -3.85
CA GLY A 22 -6.22 9.21 -4.05
C GLY A 22 -6.49 7.72 -4.00
N TYR A 23 -5.68 6.92 -4.68
CA TYR A 23 -5.80 5.46 -4.69
C TYR A 23 -5.69 4.86 -3.27
N TYR A 24 -4.68 5.26 -2.50
CA TYR A 24 -4.47 4.73 -1.16
C TYR A 24 -5.44 5.31 -0.13
N THR A 25 -5.98 6.53 -0.34
CA THR A 25 -7.09 7.06 0.46
C THR A 25 -8.33 6.17 0.32
N MET A 26 -8.67 5.79 -0.91
CA MET A 26 -9.78 4.86 -1.17
C MET A 26 -9.48 3.48 -0.56
N LEU A 27 -8.29 2.94 -0.81
CA LEU A 27 -7.93 1.59 -0.39
C LEU A 27 -7.94 1.44 1.14
N ALA A 28 -7.55 2.51 1.87
CA ALA A 28 -7.51 2.52 3.33
C ALA A 28 -8.87 2.25 3.99
N ILE A 29 -9.95 2.68 3.34
CA ILE A 29 -11.32 2.56 3.88
C ILE A 29 -12.20 1.59 3.08
N PHE A 30 -11.71 1.02 1.98
CA PHE A 30 -12.53 0.26 1.05
C PHE A 30 -13.13 -1.01 1.69
N THR A 31 -12.33 -1.80 2.39
CA THR A 31 -12.82 -3.01 3.06
C THR A 31 -13.79 -2.70 4.20
N LEU A 32 -13.53 -1.62 4.93
CA LEU A 32 -14.41 -1.12 6.00
C LEU A 32 -15.75 -0.62 5.42
N PHE A 33 -15.72 0.07 4.28
CA PHE A 33 -16.92 0.49 3.56
C PHE A 33 -17.79 -0.68 3.12
N LEU A 34 -17.18 -1.74 2.58
CA LEU A 34 -17.92 -2.93 2.14
C LEU A 34 -18.69 -3.57 3.28
N GLN A 35 -18.07 -3.70 4.44
CA GLN A 35 -18.70 -4.29 5.62
C GLN A 35 -19.71 -3.35 6.26
N ALA A 36 -19.39 -2.07 6.40
CA ALA A 36 -20.30 -1.12 7.02
C ALA A 36 -21.57 -0.87 6.20
N LYS A 37 -21.43 -0.66 4.87
CA LYS A 37 -22.57 -0.34 4.01
C LYS A 37 -23.42 -1.54 3.63
N PHE A 38 -22.78 -2.64 3.24
CA PHE A 38 -23.47 -3.79 2.67
C PHE A 38 -23.61 -4.97 3.64
N GLY A 39 -23.04 -4.90 4.84
CA GLY A 39 -23.05 -6.00 5.79
C GLY A 39 -22.29 -7.25 5.29
N PHE A 40 -21.34 -7.08 4.37
CA PHE A 40 -20.62 -8.23 3.80
C PHE A 40 -19.74 -8.91 4.83
N THR A 41 -19.76 -10.24 4.81
CA THR A 41 -18.85 -11.07 5.60
C THR A 41 -17.39 -10.80 5.22
N ALA A 42 -16.46 -11.18 6.09
CA ALA A 42 -15.03 -11.10 5.81
C ALA A 42 -14.66 -11.85 4.50
N ALA A 43 -15.25 -13.01 4.26
CA ALA A 43 -15.03 -13.81 3.05
C ALA A 43 -15.46 -13.07 1.76
N THR A 44 -16.67 -12.51 1.74
CA THR A 44 -17.18 -11.73 0.60
C THR A 44 -16.34 -10.48 0.37
N THR A 45 -16.06 -9.73 1.44
CA THR A 45 -15.20 -8.54 1.40
C THR A 45 -13.82 -8.88 0.84
N SER A 46 -13.24 -9.97 1.28
CA SER A 46 -11.93 -10.45 0.83
C SER A 46 -11.91 -10.80 -0.65
N THR A 47 -12.97 -11.44 -1.15
CA THR A 47 -13.11 -11.78 -2.58
C THR A 47 -13.16 -10.53 -3.45
N ILE A 48 -13.96 -9.53 -3.05
CA ILE A 48 -14.10 -8.26 -3.79
C ILE A 48 -12.77 -7.51 -3.78
N PHE A 49 -12.15 -7.38 -2.59
CA PHE A 49 -10.86 -6.71 -2.44
C PHE A 49 -9.75 -7.35 -3.26
N ALA A 50 -9.60 -8.67 -3.16
CA ALA A 50 -8.59 -9.43 -3.90
C ALA A 50 -8.79 -9.36 -5.40
N SER A 51 -10.04 -9.47 -5.88
CA SER A 51 -10.38 -9.35 -7.30
C SER A 51 -10.06 -7.95 -7.84
N PHE A 52 -10.36 -6.91 -7.07
CA PHE A 52 -10.02 -5.53 -7.42
C PHE A 52 -8.51 -5.33 -7.50
N LEU A 53 -7.74 -5.76 -6.49
CA LEU A 53 -6.29 -5.67 -6.51
C LEU A 53 -5.67 -6.44 -7.68
N ALA A 54 -6.15 -7.66 -7.94
CA ALA A 54 -5.70 -8.45 -9.07
C ALA A 54 -5.93 -7.70 -10.39
N GLY A 55 -7.11 -7.11 -10.56
CA GLY A 55 -7.44 -6.28 -11.72
C GLY A 55 -6.50 -5.09 -11.88
N VAL A 56 -6.27 -4.33 -10.82
CA VAL A 56 -5.37 -3.16 -10.81
C VAL A 56 -3.95 -3.50 -11.24
N TYR A 57 -3.45 -4.69 -10.88
CA TYR A 57 -2.09 -5.12 -11.22
C TYR A 57 -2.00 -5.91 -12.55
N PHE A 58 -3.12 -6.43 -13.03
CA PHE A 58 -3.19 -7.06 -14.35
C PHE A 58 -3.36 -6.04 -15.49
N MET A 59 -4.18 -5.01 -15.28
CA MET A 59 -4.51 -4.00 -16.31
C MET A 59 -3.31 -3.22 -16.89
N PRO A 60 -2.19 -2.98 -16.17
CA PRO A 60 -1.00 -2.36 -16.77
C PRO A 60 -0.42 -3.12 -17.95
N LEU A 61 -0.59 -4.45 -18.04
CA LEU A 61 -0.22 -5.23 -19.19
C LEU A 61 -1.01 -4.79 -20.44
N ILE A 62 -2.31 -4.66 -20.30
CA ILE A 62 -3.21 -4.19 -21.37
C ILE A 62 -2.92 -2.73 -21.70
N GLY A 63 -2.74 -1.91 -20.65
CA GLY A 63 -2.42 -0.48 -20.79
C GLY A 63 -1.13 -0.23 -21.57
N GLY A 64 -0.10 -1.04 -21.35
CA GLY A 64 1.16 -0.98 -22.09
C GLY A 64 0.99 -1.33 -23.57
N ILE A 65 0.27 -2.40 -23.88
CA ILE A 65 -0.04 -2.80 -25.28
C ILE A 65 -0.80 -1.70 -26.02
N LEU A 66 -1.77 -1.07 -25.35
CA LEU A 66 -2.54 0.03 -25.93
C LEU A 66 -1.66 1.28 -26.11
N ALA A 67 -0.76 1.57 -25.18
CA ALA A 67 0.15 2.71 -25.26
C ALA A 67 1.17 2.58 -26.40
N ASP A 68 1.64 1.38 -26.67
CA ASP A 68 2.50 1.12 -27.83
C ASP A 68 1.82 1.44 -29.17
N LYS A 69 0.49 1.37 -29.22
CA LYS A 69 -0.31 1.69 -30.39
C LYS A 69 -0.75 3.14 -30.46
N PHE A 70 -1.19 3.72 -29.34
CA PHE A 70 -1.86 5.02 -29.28
C PHE A 70 -1.01 6.14 -28.69
N GLY A 71 0.12 5.83 -28.04
CA GLY A 71 1.04 6.75 -27.37
C GLY A 71 0.83 6.80 -25.86
N TYR A 72 1.93 6.93 -25.11
CA TYR A 72 1.93 6.88 -23.65
C TYR A 72 1.17 8.06 -23.03
N GLY A 73 1.40 9.27 -23.50
CA GLY A 73 0.75 10.48 -22.97
C GLY A 73 -0.77 10.47 -23.14
N LYS A 74 -1.28 9.93 -24.25
CA LYS A 74 -2.72 9.77 -24.44
C LYS A 74 -3.30 8.74 -23.47
N MET A 75 -2.62 7.62 -23.27
CA MET A 75 -3.07 6.58 -22.34
C MET A 75 -3.05 7.05 -20.90
N VAL A 76 -2.04 7.80 -20.48
CA VAL A 76 -1.97 8.43 -19.16
C VAL A 76 -3.16 9.37 -18.94
N THR A 77 -3.43 10.26 -19.88
CA THR A 77 -4.56 11.20 -19.78
C THR A 77 -5.91 10.48 -19.75
N THR A 78 -6.12 9.51 -20.64
CA THR A 78 -7.34 8.70 -20.66
C THR A 78 -7.50 7.92 -19.36
N GLY A 79 -6.41 7.37 -18.83
CA GLY A 79 -6.40 6.64 -17.57
C GLY A 79 -6.87 7.48 -16.38
N ILE A 80 -6.39 8.72 -16.25
CA ILE A 80 -6.82 9.63 -15.18
C ILE A 80 -8.32 9.96 -15.30
N VAL A 81 -8.81 10.23 -16.51
CA VAL A 81 -10.24 10.54 -16.73
C VAL A 81 -11.14 9.35 -16.37
N ILE A 82 -10.75 8.15 -16.78
CA ILE A 82 -11.49 6.93 -16.44
C ILE A 82 -11.47 6.66 -14.93
N MET A 83 -10.31 6.79 -14.27
CA MET A 83 -10.21 6.67 -12.82
C MET A 83 -11.08 7.70 -12.10
N PHE A 84 -11.06 8.95 -12.57
CA PHE A 84 -11.87 10.02 -12.00
C PHE A 84 -13.36 9.67 -12.03
N ALA A 85 -13.87 9.17 -13.17
CA ALA A 85 -15.25 8.70 -13.28
C ALA A 85 -15.55 7.57 -12.28
N GLY A 86 -14.64 6.63 -12.09
CA GLY A 86 -14.77 5.57 -11.10
C GLY A 86 -14.84 6.10 -9.67
N TYR A 87 -13.96 7.03 -9.29
CA TYR A 87 -13.99 7.62 -7.94
C TYR A 87 -15.24 8.49 -7.71
N VAL A 88 -15.73 9.20 -8.73
CA VAL A 88 -17.01 9.94 -8.64
C VAL A 88 -18.15 8.98 -8.34
N LEU A 89 -18.21 7.82 -8.99
CA LEU A 89 -19.24 6.82 -8.71
C LEU A 89 -19.18 6.29 -7.27
N LEU A 90 -17.98 6.11 -6.70
CA LEU A 90 -17.83 5.72 -5.30
C LEU A 90 -18.16 6.86 -4.34
N ALA A 91 -17.87 8.10 -4.71
CA ALA A 91 -18.07 9.28 -3.86
C ALA A 91 -19.55 9.66 -3.69
N ILE A 92 -20.43 9.26 -4.60
CA ILE A 92 -21.85 9.59 -4.52
C ILE A 92 -22.56 8.62 -3.58
N PRO A 93 -23.14 9.08 -2.45
CA PRO A 93 -23.97 8.24 -1.60
C PRO A 93 -25.19 7.74 -2.38
N MET A 94 -25.37 6.44 -2.46
CA MET A 94 -26.48 5.79 -3.17
C MET A 94 -27.17 4.79 -2.26
N ALA A 95 -28.46 4.52 -2.51
CA ALA A 95 -29.18 3.43 -1.88
C ALA A 95 -28.46 2.09 -2.10
N THR A 96 -28.53 1.18 -1.13
CA THR A 96 -27.73 -0.05 -1.08
C THR A 96 -27.76 -0.84 -2.39
N ASN A 97 -28.95 -1.06 -2.96
CA ASN A 97 -29.11 -1.84 -4.19
C ASN A 97 -28.42 -1.20 -5.42
N ILE A 98 -28.63 0.10 -5.65
CA ILE A 98 -27.99 0.84 -6.74
C ILE A 98 -26.50 1.01 -6.46
N GLY A 99 -26.16 1.29 -5.20
CA GLY A 99 -24.80 1.45 -4.73
C GLY A 99 -23.90 0.23 -4.97
N LEU A 100 -24.47 -0.97 -4.89
CA LEU A 100 -23.73 -2.21 -5.16
C LEU A 100 -23.27 -2.29 -6.63
N TYR A 101 -24.16 -2.08 -7.57
CA TYR A 101 -23.83 -2.08 -9.01
C TYR A 101 -22.90 -0.93 -9.38
N SER A 102 -23.16 0.27 -8.83
CA SER A 102 -22.30 1.43 -9.00
C SER A 102 -20.89 1.19 -8.49
N MET A 103 -20.74 0.54 -7.34
CA MET A 103 -19.45 0.17 -6.78
C MET A 103 -18.67 -0.77 -7.71
N PHE A 104 -19.27 -1.84 -8.21
CA PHE A 104 -18.58 -2.74 -9.14
C PHE A 104 -18.18 -2.04 -10.43
N GLY A 105 -19.06 -1.19 -10.98
CA GLY A 105 -18.72 -0.35 -12.13
C GLY A 105 -17.55 0.60 -11.84
N ALA A 106 -17.55 1.23 -10.67
CA ALA A 106 -16.47 2.09 -10.22
C ALA A 106 -15.14 1.36 -10.09
N LEU A 107 -15.12 0.17 -9.46
CA LEU A 107 -13.92 -0.64 -9.30
C LEU A 107 -13.33 -1.06 -10.66
N ALA A 108 -14.19 -1.43 -11.61
CA ALA A 108 -13.76 -1.75 -12.98
C ALA A 108 -13.14 -0.53 -13.68
N LEU A 109 -13.75 0.66 -13.57
CA LEU A 109 -13.20 1.90 -14.11
C LEU A 109 -11.86 2.28 -13.45
N ILE A 110 -11.75 2.17 -12.13
CA ILE A 110 -10.52 2.47 -11.40
C ILE A 110 -9.41 1.51 -11.81
N ALA A 111 -9.69 0.20 -11.89
CA ALA A 111 -8.71 -0.79 -12.32
C ALA A 111 -8.22 -0.54 -13.76
N LEU A 112 -9.16 -0.29 -14.70
CA LEU A 112 -8.84 0.03 -16.08
C LEU A 112 -8.02 1.32 -16.20
N GLY A 113 -8.47 2.39 -15.54
CA GLY A 113 -7.80 3.67 -15.56
C GLY A 113 -6.38 3.60 -14.96
N THR A 114 -6.22 2.89 -13.84
CA THR A 114 -4.91 2.65 -13.21
C THR A 114 -4.00 1.88 -14.17
N GLY A 115 -4.51 0.90 -14.89
CA GLY A 115 -3.76 0.15 -15.89
C GLY A 115 -3.23 1.03 -17.02
N LEU A 116 -4.06 1.96 -17.51
CA LEU A 116 -3.66 2.92 -18.54
C LEU A 116 -2.67 3.98 -18.04
N PHE A 117 -2.71 4.30 -16.75
CA PHE A 117 -1.89 5.35 -16.15
C PHE A 117 -0.53 4.84 -15.66
N LYS A 118 -0.54 3.86 -14.75
CA LYS A 118 0.61 3.51 -13.90
C LYS A 118 1.86 3.10 -14.68
N GLY A 119 1.74 2.11 -15.56
CA GLY A 119 2.88 1.60 -16.33
C GLY A 119 3.40 2.63 -17.33
N ASN A 120 2.49 3.32 -18.00
CA ASN A 120 2.81 4.26 -19.07
C ASN A 120 3.50 5.53 -18.55
N LEU A 121 3.11 6.00 -17.35
CA LEU A 121 3.80 7.12 -16.71
C LEU A 121 5.25 6.75 -16.36
N GLN A 122 5.48 5.53 -15.88
CA GLN A 122 6.84 5.03 -15.57
C GLN A 122 7.72 4.94 -16.82
N VAL A 123 7.15 4.52 -17.95
CA VAL A 123 7.88 4.52 -19.24
C VAL A 123 8.27 5.94 -19.63
N MET A 124 7.37 6.92 -19.51
CA MET A 124 7.69 8.31 -19.80
C MET A 124 8.81 8.85 -18.89
N VAL A 125 8.81 8.47 -17.60
CA VAL A 125 9.94 8.79 -16.70
C VAL A 125 11.23 8.18 -17.23
N GLY A 126 11.22 6.92 -17.64
CA GLY A 126 12.39 6.26 -18.23
C GLY A 126 12.91 6.98 -19.49
N ASN A 127 12.01 7.37 -20.38
CA ASN A 127 12.32 8.05 -21.62
C ASN A 127 13.01 9.43 -21.41
N LEU A 128 12.73 10.14 -20.29
CA LEU A 128 13.45 11.38 -19.96
C LEU A 128 14.97 11.18 -19.80
N TYR A 129 15.40 9.94 -19.53
CA TYR A 129 16.80 9.58 -19.26
C TYR A 129 17.47 8.85 -20.43
N ASP A 130 16.84 8.81 -21.60
CA ASP A 130 17.46 8.26 -22.80
C ASP A 130 18.49 9.26 -23.42
N ALA A 131 18.39 10.54 -23.06
CA ALA A 131 19.39 11.53 -23.42
C ALA A 131 20.72 11.24 -22.70
N PRO A 132 21.88 11.29 -23.39
CA PRO A 132 23.19 10.95 -22.81
C PRO A 132 23.54 11.74 -21.55
N GLU A 133 23.11 13.00 -21.46
CA GLU A 133 23.37 13.89 -20.33
C GLU A 133 22.67 13.45 -19.02
N TYR A 134 21.57 12.68 -19.13
CA TYR A 134 20.78 12.23 -17.98
C TYR A 134 20.90 10.73 -17.71
N SER A 135 21.41 9.93 -18.66
CA SER A 135 21.41 8.47 -18.60
C SER A 135 22.03 7.89 -17.32
N ALA A 136 23.13 8.49 -16.84
CA ALA A 136 23.80 8.09 -15.60
C ALA A 136 22.96 8.34 -14.32
N LYS A 137 21.89 9.13 -14.40
CA LYS A 137 21.02 9.49 -13.25
C LYS A 137 19.71 8.72 -13.23
N ARG A 138 19.47 7.80 -14.17
CA ARG A 138 18.22 7.04 -14.32
C ARG A 138 17.81 6.31 -13.03
N ASP A 139 18.72 5.59 -12.39
CA ASP A 139 18.43 4.86 -11.15
C ASP A 139 18.05 5.79 -10.00
N THR A 140 18.72 6.92 -9.89
CA THR A 140 18.40 7.98 -8.92
C THR A 140 17.01 8.56 -9.18
N ALA A 141 16.63 8.72 -10.45
CA ALA A 141 15.31 9.22 -10.84
C ALA A 141 14.17 8.28 -10.41
N PHE A 142 14.34 6.98 -10.68
CA PHE A 142 13.33 6.00 -10.24
C PHE A 142 13.24 5.93 -8.71
N SER A 143 14.34 6.11 -7.99
CA SER A 143 14.33 6.21 -6.53
C SER A 143 13.56 7.45 -6.04
N LEU A 144 13.75 8.62 -6.68
CA LEU A 144 12.98 9.84 -6.39
C LEU A 144 11.50 9.67 -6.71
N PHE A 145 11.19 9.05 -7.84
CA PHE A 145 9.83 8.77 -8.27
C PHE A 145 9.12 7.83 -7.28
N TYR A 146 9.79 6.78 -6.81
CA TYR A 146 9.27 5.85 -5.80
C TYR A 146 9.08 6.53 -4.43
N MET A 147 10.02 7.38 -4.03
CA MET A 147 9.89 8.18 -2.80
C MET A 147 8.66 9.09 -2.86
N ALA A 148 8.41 9.74 -3.99
CA ALA A 148 7.24 10.61 -4.19
C ALA A 148 5.92 9.83 -4.06
N ILE A 149 5.85 8.59 -4.56
CA ILE A 149 4.71 7.68 -4.36
C ILE A 149 4.46 7.47 -2.86
N ASN A 150 5.49 7.10 -2.12
CA ASN A 150 5.36 6.79 -0.69
C ASN A 150 4.99 8.01 0.16
N ILE A 151 5.42 9.21 -0.22
CA ILE A 151 4.98 10.45 0.42
C ILE A 151 3.46 10.62 0.24
N GLY A 152 2.93 10.45 -0.97
CA GLY A 152 1.48 10.48 -1.21
C GLY A 152 0.73 9.44 -0.38
N THR A 153 1.23 8.22 -0.38
CA THR A 153 0.64 7.09 0.36
C THR A 153 0.64 7.32 1.88
N LEU A 154 1.65 7.98 2.43
CA LEU A 154 1.77 8.29 3.86
C LEU A 154 0.60 9.14 4.38
N PHE A 155 0.18 10.12 3.61
CA PHE A 155 -0.91 11.04 4.00
C PHE A 155 -2.32 10.48 3.74
N ALA A 156 -2.44 9.44 2.93
CA ALA A 156 -3.72 8.92 2.47
C ALA A 156 -4.63 8.39 3.62
N PRO A 157 -4.17 7.54 4.55
CA PRO A 157 -5.00 7.05 5.66
C PRO A 157 -5.44 8.18 6.60
N THR A 158 -4.58 9.18 6.80
CA THR A 158 -4.92 10.36 7.62
C THR A 158 -6.05 11.17 6.99
N ALA A 159 -6.04 11.37 5.66
CA ALA A 159 -7.11 12.06 4.96
C ALA A 159 -8.44 11.29 5.05
N ALA A 160 -8.40 9.97 4.89
CA ALA A 160 -9.57 9.10 5.07
C ALA A 160 -10.13 9.18 6.50
N THR A 161 -9.26 9.12 7.51
CA THR A 161 -9.62 9.22 8.93
C THR A 161 -10.23 10.59 9.25
N ALA A 162 -9.63 11.67 8.79
CA ALA A 162 -10.13 13.03 9.02
C ALA A 162 -11.54 13.20 8.43
N MET A 163 -11.80 12.64 7.25
CA MET A 163 -13.12 12.70 6.63
C MET A 163 -14.15 11.88 7.40
N THR A 164 -13.77 10.67 7.86
CA THR A 164 -14.64 9.82 8.68
C THR A 164 -15.06 10.54 9.95
N ASN A 165 -14.10 11.09 10.71
CA ASN A 165 -14.37 11.82 11.94
C ASN A 165 -15.21 13.08 11.71
N TYR A 166 -14.95 13.82 10.62
CA TYR A 166 -15.69 15.03 10.29
C TYR A 166 -17.18 14.75 10.04
N VAL A 167 -17.49 13.73 9.24
CA VAL A 167 -18.88 13.42 8.88
C VAL A 167 -19.63 12.82 10.06
N LEU A 168 -19.04 11.86 10.78
CA LEU A 168 -19.66 11.30 11.97
C LEU A 168 -19.85 12.35 13.07
N GLY A 169 -18.84 13.20 13.32
CA GLY A 169 -18.93 14.27 14.31
C GLY A 169 -20.03 15.27 14.00
N LYS A 170 -20.25 15.62 12.72
CA LYS A 170 -21.40 16.45 12.30
C LYS A 170 -22.76 15.79 12.56
N ALA A 171 -22.83 14.48 12.50
CA ALA A 171 -24.04 13.71 12.79
C ALA A 171 -24.22 13.45 14.30
N GLY A 172 -23.30 13.89 15.15
CA GLY A 172 -23.33 13.66 16.60
C GLY A 172 -22.84 12.28 17.01
N PHE A 173 -22.15 11.54 16.10
CA PHE A 173 -21.60 10.22 16.37
C PHE A 173 -20.08 10.24 16.49
N SER A 174 -19.56 9.30 17.24
CA SER A 174 -18.15 8.89 17.21
C SER A 174 -18.01 7.54 16.50
N TYR A 175 -16.83 7.27 15.97
CA TYR A 175 -16.56 5.98 15.33
C TYR A 175 -16.43 4.88 16.39
N VAL A 176 -17.25 3.84 16.25
CA VAL A 176 -17.19 2.61 17.07
C VAL A 176 -17.15 1.40 16.13
N PRO A 177 -16.05 0.63 16.15
CA PRO A 177 -15.79 -0.44 15.17
C PRO A 177 -16.86 -1.53 15.11
N GLN A 178 -17.48 -1.85 16.24
CA GLN A 178 -18.40 -2.97 16.40
C GLN A 178 -19.84 -2.63 15.98
N ILE A 179 -20.23 -1.35 15.98
CA ILE A 179 -21.60 -0.95 15.67
C ILE A 179 -22.07 -1.46 14.29
N PRO A 180 -21.31 -1.33 13.18
CA PRO A 180 -21.82 -1.76 11.89
C PRO A 180 -22.20 -3.23 11.82
N SER A 181 -21.39 -4.14 12.38
CA SER A 181 -21.66 -5.57 12.39
C SER A 181 -22.89 -5.90 13.22
N LEU A 182 -22.93 -5.42 14.47
CA LEU A 182 -24.07 -5.66 15.36
C LEU A 182 -25.36 -5.03 14.85
N ALA A 183 -25.28 -3.86 14.21
CA ALA A 183 -26.42 -3.19 13.61
C ALA A 183 -27.01 -3.97 12.43
N HIS A 184 -26.18 -4.53 11.55
CA HIS A 184 -26.68 -5.43 10.50
C HIS A 184 -27.34 -6.67 11.05
N GLN A 185 -26.73 -7.33 12.05
CA GLN A 185 -27.31 -8.49 12.71
C GLN A 185 -28.65 -8.15 13.38
N PHE A 186 -28.77 -6.98 14.00
CA PHE A 186 -30.03 -6.53 14.60
C PHE A 186 -31.11 -6.33 13.53
N LEU A 187 -30.80 -5.67 12.43
CA LEU A 187 -31.74 -5.40 11.33
C LEU A 187 -32.17 -6.69 10.61
N ASP A 188 -31.28 -7.68 10.53
CA ASP A 188 -31.54 -8.99 9.90
C ASP A 188 -32.17 -10.00 10.88
N GLY A 189 -32.31 -9.66 12.15
CA GLY A 189 -32.87 -10.52 13.19
C GLY A 189 -31.99 -11.71 13.58
N THR A 190 -30.67 -11.62 13.32
CA THR A 190 -29.68 -12.68 13.62
C THR A 190 -28.83 -12.38 14.85
N ILE A 191 -29.06 -11.23 15.50
CA ILE A 191 -28.27 -10.78 16.65
C ILE A 191 -28.47 -11.71 17.86
N THR A 192 -27.41 -11.99 18.61
CA THR A 192 -27.48 -12.72 19.89
C THR A 192 -27.96 -11.80 21.00
N ALA A 193 -28.48 -12.38 22.12
CA ALA A 193 -28.89 -11.59 23.28
C ALA A 193 -27.73 -10.77 23.88
N GLU A 194 -26.51 -11.30 23.86
CA GLU A 194 -25.29 -10.60 24.30
C GLU A 194 -24.92 -9.47 23.35
N GLY A 195 -25.00 -9.72 22.05
CA GLY A 195 -24.78 -8.71 21.01
C GLY A 195 -25.78 -7.55 21.09
N GLU A 196 -27.07 -7.85 21.36
CA GLU A 196 -28.09 -6.82 21.53
C GLU A 196 -27.87 -5.98 22.81
N ALA A 197 -27.44 -6.59 23.90
CA ALA A 197 -27.07 -5.86 25.10
C ALA A 197 -25.89 -4.94 24.88
N THR A 198 -24.87 -5.42 24.15
CA THR A 198 -23.69 -4.63 23.74
C THR A 198 -24.10 -3.46 22.85
N LEU A 199 -24.95 -3.69 21.86
CA LEU A 199 -25.42 -2.65 20.94
C LEU A 199 -26.26 -1.59 21.68
N THR A 200 -27.06 -1.99 22.66
CA THR A 200 -27.85 -1.08 23.52
C THR A 200 -26.94 -0.17 24.35
N ALA A 201 -25.87 -0.71 24.91
CA ALA A 201 -24.87 0.09 25.62
C ALA A 201 -24.18 1.09 24.68
N MET A 202 -23.84 0.69 23.45
CA MET A 202 -23.25 1.56 22.43
C MET A 202 -24.22 2.66 21.99
N GLN A 203 -25.50 2.38 21.79
CA GLN A 203 -26.53 3.39 21.49
C GLN A 203 -26.56 4.46 22.58
N SER A 204 -26.58 4.03 23.84
CA SER A 204 -26.57 4.95 24.99
C SER A 204 -25.30 5.79 25.06
N ALA A 205 -24.14 5.20 24.79
CA ALA A 205 -22.86 5.92 24.73
C ALA A 205 -22.81 6.96 23.60
N GLN A 206 -23.54 6.73 22.49
CA GLN A 206 -23.68 7.69 21.39
C GLN A 206 -24.77 8.76 21.67
N ASN A 207 -25.40 8.76 22.84
CA ASN A 207 -26.47 9.68 23.23
C ASN A 207 -27.66 9.70 22.23
N PHE A 208 -27.96 8.58 21.59
CA PHE A 208 -29.04 8.48 20.63
C PHE A 208 -30.37 8.11 21.31
N THR A 209 -31.42 8.93 21.09
CA THR A 209 -32.69 8.80 21.78
C THR A 209 -33.82 8.14 20.97
N GLY A 210 -33.52 7.66 19.74
CA GLY A 210 -34.48 6.95 18.88
C GLY A 210 -34.61 5.45 19.20
N SER A 211 -35.39 4.74 18.41
CA SER A 211 -35.46 3.28 18.47
C SER A 211 -34.13 2.63 18.11
N MET A 212 -33.93 1.37 18.51
CA MET A 212 -32.71 0.63 18.13
C MET A 212 -32.58 0.50 16.59
N ALA A 213 -33.70 0.25 15.90
CA ALA A 213 -33.70 0.17 14.43
C ALA A 213 -33.31 1.51 13.77
N ASP A 214 -33.80 2.63 14.30
CA ASP A 214 -33.42 3.97 13.81
C ASP A 214 -31.95 4.26 14.09
N PHE A 215 -31.43 3.85 15.25
CA PHE A 215 -30.01 3.98 15.56
C PHE A 215 -29.15 3.21 14.58
N CYS A 216 -29.44 1.93 14.36
CA CYS A 216 -28.69 1.06 13.45
C CYS A 216 -28.65 1.63 12.04
N THR A 217 -29.82 1.99 11.48
CA THR A 217 -29.92 2.55 10.13
C THR A 217 -29.18 3.88 10.01
N THR A 218 -29.40 4.78 10.97
CA THR A 218 -28.77 6.10 10.93
C THR A 218 -27.25 6.01 11.04
N TYR A 219 -26.75 5.17 11.93
CA TYR A 219 -25.29 5.01 12.10
C TYR A 219 -24.64 4.41 10.84
N ILE A 220 -25.22 3.33 10.28
CA ILE A 220 -24.74 2.71 9.03
C ILE A 220 -24.75 3.73 7.89
N ASP A 221 -25.84 4.50 7.73
CA ASP A 221 -25.94 5.49 6.69
C ASP A 221 -24.91 6.61 6.83
N LYS A 222 -24.69 7.13 8.05
CA LYS A 222 -23.71 8.20 8.30
C LYS A 222 -22.27 7.72 8.16
N LEU A 223 -21.96 6.51 8.61
CA LEU A 223 -20.63 5.95 8.40
C LEU A 223 -20.37 5.66 6.91
N SER A 224 -21.37 5.14 6.19
CA SER A 224 -21.27 4.91 4.74
C SER A 224 -21.09 6.23 3.98
N GLU A 225 -21.82 7.27 4.36
CA GLU A 225 -21.66 8.63 3.81
C GLU A 225 -20.23 9.17 4.07
N ALA A 226 -19.69 8.93 5.26
CA ALA A 226 -18.32 9.31 5.61
C ALA A 226 -17.28 8.66 4.69
N TYR A 227 -17.45 7.38 4.39
CA TYR A 227 -16.57 6.68 3.45
C TYR A 227 -16.76 7.17 2.00
N ASN A 228 -17.99 7.47 1.56
CA ASN A 228 -18.23 8.08 0.26
C ASN A 228 -17.50 9.42 0.11
N TYR A 229 -17.52 10.28 1.13
CA TYR A 229 -16.73 11.52 1.13
C TYR A 229 -15.22 11.26 1.15
N GLY A 230 -14.76 10.22 1.83
CA GLY A 230 -13.38 9.75 1.76
C GLY A 230 -12.97 9.41 0.31
N PHE A 231 -13.82 8.75 -0.46
CA PHE A 231 -13.60 8.51 -1.89
C PHE A 231 -13.64 9.82 -2.69
N GLY A 232 -14.43 10.80 -2.26
CA GLY A 232 -14.45 12.15 -2.85
C GLY A 232 -13.09 12.87 -2.73
N VAL A 233 -12.32 12.62 -1.67
CA VAL A 233 -10.95 13.14 -1.54
C VAL A 233 -10.06 12.62 -2.67
N ALA A 234 -10.25 11.37 -3.12
CA ALA A 234 -9.54 10.83 -4.26
C ALA A 234 -9.88 11.57 -5.57
N CYS A 235 -11.13 12.03 -5.74
CA CYS A 235 -11.51 12.85 -6.88
C CYS A 235 -10.73 14.16 -6.92
N ILE A 236 -10.63 14.86 -5.78
CA ILE A 236 -9.89 16.12 -5.67
C ILE A 236 -8.40 15.90 -5.99
N SER A 237 -7.81 14.85 -5.47
CA SER A 237 -6.40 14.55 -5.73
C SER A 237 -6.12 14.20 -7.20
N LEU A 238 -7.06 13.53 -7.88
CA LEU A 238 -6.93 13.27 -9.31
C LEU A 238 -7.07 14.52 -10.17
N VAL A 239 -7.94 15.46 -9.78
CA VAL A 239 -8.02 16.77 -10.43
C VAL A 239 -6.70 17.50 -10.30
N ALA A 240 -6.10 17.52 -9.09
CA ALA A 240 -4.77 18.10 -8.87
C ALA A 240 -3.68 17.38 -9.70
N SER A 241 -3.69 16.05 -9.73
CA SER A 241 -2.78 15.24 -10.55
C SER A 241 -2.90 15.58 -12.04
N MET A 242 -4.12 15.66 -12.57
CA MET A 242 -4.38 16.03 -13.96
C MET A 242 -3.93 17.47 -14.25
N ALA A 243 -4.22 18.41 -13.35
CA ALA A 243 -3.80 19.80 -13.50
C ALA A 243 -2.26 19.90 -13.60
N ILE A 244 -1.54 19.23 -12.70
CA ILE A 244 -0.07 19.16 -12.73
C ILE A 244 0.40 18.55 -14.06
N TYR A 245 -0.17 17.44 -14.47
CA TYR A 245 0.21 16.77 -15.72
C TYR A 245 0.01 17.66 -16.95
N VAL A 246 -1.10 18.37 -17.03
CA VAL A 246 -1.43 19.25 -18.18
C VAL A 246 -0.60 20.54 -18.16
N ILE A 247 -0.50 21.21 -17.00
CA ILE A 247 0.22 22.50 -16.88
C ILE A 247 1.71 22.31 -17.18
N PHE A 248 2.31 21.26 -16.69
CA PHE A 248 3.76 21.00 -16.87
C PHE A 248 4.08 20.11 -18.07
N ARG A 249 3.14 19.83 -18.95
CA ARG A 249 3.32 18.95 -20.11
C ARG A 249 4.49 19.35 -21.01
N SER A 250 4.77 20.62 -21.13
CA SER A 250 5.90 21.14 -21.93
C SER A 250 7.26 20.61 -21.45
N THR A 251 7.39 20.26 -20.15
CA THR A 251 8.65 19.81 -19.56
C THR A 251 8.99 18.35 -19.89
N PHE A 252 8.01 17.53 -20.30
CA PHE A 252 8.17 16.10 -20.58
C PHE A 252 7.53 15.62 -21.90
N LYS A 253 6.98 16.53 -22.71
CA LYS A 253 6.34 16.18 -24.00
C LYS A 253 7.32 15.43 -24.92
N HIS A 254 8.60 15.73 -24.87
CA HIS A 254 9.65 15.08 -25.66
C HIS A 254 9.91 13.62 -25.23
N ALA A 255 9.45 13.20 -24.05
CA ALA A 255 9.53 11.82 -23.56
C ALA A 255 8.31 10.95 -23.95
N ASP A 256 7.31 11.54 -24.62
CA ASP A 256 6.11 10.84 -25.10
C ASP A 256 6.35 10.25 -26.50
N TYR A 257 7.20 9.23 -26.58
CA TYR A 257 7.49 8.51 -27.81
C TYR A 257 7.49 6.99 -27.59
N ASN A 258 7.14 6.24 -28.64
CA ASN A 258 7.10 4.78 -28.60
C ASN A 258 8.49 4.19 -28.80
N SER A 259 8.78 3.10 -28.08
CA SER A 259 10.04 2.36 -28.19
C SER A 259 10.39 1.88 -29.62
N LYS A 260 9.40 1.76 -30.50
CA LYS A 260 9.60 1.42 -31.92
C LYS A 260 10.23 2.57 -32.73
N GLN A 261 10.11 3.82 -32.26
CA GLN A 261 10.63 5.01 -32.95
C GLN A 261 12.04 5.39 -32.52
N ALA A 262 12.55 4.85 -31.42
CA ALA A 262 13.76 5.28 -30.76
C ALA A 262 14.79 4.15 -30.51
N LYS A 263 14.85 3.11 -31.34
CA LYS A 263 15.98 2.17 -31.24
C LYS A 263 17.24 2.83 -31.73
N PRO A 264 18.25 3.12 -30.84
CA PRO A 264 19.58 3.48 -31.32
C PRO A 264 20.15 2.32 -32.13
N ALA A 265 20.73 2.61 -33.28
CA ALA A 265 21.23 1.63 -34.25
C ALA A 265 22.42 0.75 -33.75
N ASN A 266 22.86 0.88 -32.49
CA ASN A 266 24.11 0.29 -31.99
C ASN A 266 23.95 -0.45 -30.64
N VAL A 267 22.78 -1.03 -30.32
CA VAL A 267 22.73 -1.97 -29.22
C VAL A 267 23.00 -3.37 -29.74
N HIS A 268 24.22 -3.88 -29.51
CA HIS A 268 24.52 -5.30 -29.68
C HIS A 268 23.66 -6.08 -28.71
N GLU A 269 22.59 -6.69 -29.19
CA GLU A 269 21.79 -7.64 -28.40
C GLU A 269 22.65 -8.89 -28.15
N GLU A 270 22.77 -9.32 -26.89
CA GLU A 270 23.45 -10.56 -26.51
C GLU A 270 22.75 -11.72 -27.21
N GLU A 271 23.42 -12.39 -28.13
CA GLU A 271 22.90 -13.58 -28.81
C GLU A 271 22.93 -14.79 -27.86
N LEU A 272 21.79 -15.10 -27.28
CA LEU A 272 21.61 -16.27 -26.41
C LEU A 272 21.27 -17.50 -27.22
N THR A 273 21.87 -18.63 -26.87
CA THR A 273 21.45 -19.94 -27.38
C THR A 273 20.04 -20.28 -26.89
N PRO A 274 19.26 -21.12 -27.62
CA PRO A 274 17.94 -21.59 -27.15
C PRO A 274 17.96 -22.21 -25.75
N ALA A 275 19.03 -22.92 -25.41
CA ALA A 275 19.22 -23.52 -24.09
C ALA A 275 19.38 -22.45 -22.98
N GLN A 276 20.22 -21.44 -23.20
CA GLN A 276 20.42 -20.32 -22.28
C GLN A 276 19.12 -19.49 -22.13
N THR A 277 18.41 -19.25 -23.23
CA THR A 277 17.11 -18.57 -23.21
C THR A 277 16.12 -19.32 -22.32
N LYS A 278 16.00 -20.66 -22.48
CA LYS A 278 15.15 -21.50 -21.65
C LYS A 278 15.56 -21.49 -20.18
N GLU A 279 16.86 -21.56 -19.89
CA GLU A 279 17.39 -21.55 -18.51
C GLU A 279 17.04 -20.22 -17.81
N ARG A 280 17.19 -19.08 -18.48
CA ARG A 280 16.84 -17.75 -17.96
C ARG A 280 15.32 -17.61 -17.72
N ILE A 281 14.47 -18.03 -18.66
CA ILE A 281 13.01 -18.01 -18.49
C ILE A 281 12.58 -18.87 -17.30
N VAL A 282 13.09 -20.10 -17.20
CA VAL A 282 12.75 -21.00 -16.08
C VAL A 282 13.18 -20.37 -14.74
N ALA A 283 14.36 -19.78 -14.65
CA ALA A 283 14.81 -19.09 -13.45
C ALA A 283 13.86 -17.95 -13.04
N LEU A 284 13.40 -17.14 -13.99
CA LEU A 284 12.43 -16.07 -13.73
C LEU A 284 11.08 -16.62 -13.25
N LEU A 285 10.55 -17.66 -13.89
CA LEU A 285 9.27 -18.27 -13.47
C LEU A 285 9.36 -18.85 -12.05
N LEU A 286 10.48 -19.44 -11.67
CA LEU A 286 10.71 -19.95 -10.31
C LEU A 286 10.73 -18.81 -9.27
N VAL A 287 11.33 -17.66 -9.61
CA VAL A 287 11.31 -16.47 -8.74
C VAL A 287 9.89 -15.89 -8.67
N PHE A 288 9.16 -15.85 -9.77
CA PHE A 288 7.77 -15.37 -9.79
C PHE A 288 6.87 -16.22 -8.89
N ALA A 289 7.06 -17.54 -8.84
CA ALA A 289 6.33 -18.40 -7.93
C ALA A 289 6.52 -18.01 -6.46
N VAL A 290 7.71 -17.58 -6.05
CA VAL A 290 7.99 -17.08 -4.69
C VAL A 290 7.33 -15.72 -4.45
N VAL A 291 7.40 -14.84 -5.43
CA VAL A 291 6.86 -13.47 -5.34
C VAL A 291 5.34 -13.47 -5.21
N ILE A 292 4.64 -14.44 -5.79
CA ILE A 292 3.18 -14.63 -5.61
C ILE A 292 2.84 -14.70 -4.12
N PHE A 293 3.53 -15.52 -3.35
CA PHE A 293 3.26 -15.69 -1.91
C PHE A 293 3.67 -14.47 -1.08
N PHE A 294 4.69 -13.73 -1.52
CA PHE A 294 5.03 -12.46 -0.87
C PHE A 294 3.88 -11.46 -0.96
N TRP A 295 3.34 -11.24 -2.16
CA TRP A 295 2.26 -10.28 -2.35
C TRP A 295 0.95 -10.73 -1.70
N MET A 296 0.67 -12.04 -1.66
CA MET A 296 -0.43 -12.60 -0.89
C MET A 296 -0.32 -12.25 0.61
N ALA A 297 0.88 -12.35 1.16
CA ALA A 297 1.11 -12.02 2.56
C ALA A 297 1.12 -10.50 2.81
N PHE A 298 1.80 -9.74 1.96
CA PHE A 298 1.99 -8.30 2.13
C PHE A 298 0.69 -7.51 2.04
N HIS A 299 -0.19 -7.83 1.10
CA HIS A 299 -1.46 -7.11 0.91
C HIS A 299 -2.55 -7.48 1.94
N GLN A 300 -2.23 -8.30 2.94
CA GLN A 300 -3.07 -8.41 4.14
C GLN A 300 -3.17 -7.08 4.91
N ASN A 301 -2.28 -6.13 4.65
CA ASN A 301 -2.31 -4.80 5.26
C ASN A 301 -3.62 -4.05 5.00
N GLY A 302 -4.23 -4.21 3.83
CA GLY A 302 -5.53 -3.60 3.48
C GLY A 302 -6.73 -4.49 3.80
N LEU A 303 -6.54 -5.71 4.29
CA LEU A 303 -7.60 -6.68 4.56
C LEU A 303 -7.56 -7.18 6.02
N THR A 304 -6.97 -8.33 6.28
CA THR A 304 -7.03 -8.97 7.59
C THR A 304 -6.27 -8.22 8.69
N MET A 305 -5.18 -7.53 8.34
CA MET A 305 -4.51 -6.62 9.29
C MET A 305 -5.38 -5.39 9.61
N THR A 306 -6.18 -4.90 8.66
CA THR A 306 -7.17 -3.83 8.92
C THR A 306 -8.32 -4.35 9.79
N PHE A 307 -8.77 -5.59 9.59
CA PHE A 307 -9.76 -6.22 10.47
C PHE A 307 -9.19 -6.41 11.87
N PHE A 308 -7.95 -6.87 12.01
CA PHE A 308 -7.28 -6.98 13.30
C PHE A 308 -7.14 -5.62 14.00
N ALA A 309 -6.81 -4.57 13.26
CA ALA A 309 -6.77 -3.21 13.79
C ALA A 309 -8.13 -2.73 14.30
N ARG A 310 -9.22 -3.11 13.62
CA ARG A 310 -10.58 -2.73 13.97
C ARG A 310 -11.09 -3.50 15.18
N ASP A 311 -10.88 -4.82 15.21
CA ASP A 311 -11.61 -5.71 16.11
C ASP A 311 -10.82 -6.06 17.38
N TYR A 312 -9.48 -6.00 17.33
CA TYR A 312 -8.64 -6.53 18.41
C TYR A 312 -7.65 -5.54 18.99
N THR A 313 -7.44 -4.40 18.34
CA THR A 313 -6.45 -3.42 18.78
C THR A 313 -7.11 -2.32 19.61
N ALA A 314 -6.45 -1.84 20.65
CA ALA A 314 -6.93 -0.72 21.45
C ALA A 314 -7.33 0.46 20.56
N HIS A 315 -8.49 1.05 20.84
CA HIS A 315 -9.07 2.13 20.05
C HIS A 315 -8.54 3.52 20.45
N GLU A 316 -7.75 3.56 21.51
CA GLU A 316 -7.11 4.77 22.02
C GLU A 316 -5.64 4.49 22.35
N VAL A 317 -4.80 5.49 22.21
CA VAL A 317 -3.39 5.44 22.56
C VAL A 317 -3.02 6.55 23.53
N THR A 318 -2.06 6.24 24.39
CA THR A 318 -1.51 7.14 25.41
C THR A 318 0.00 7.23 25.29
N GLY A 319 0.63 8.10 26.06
CA GLY A 319 2.09 8.19 26.14
C GLY A 319 2.75 8.51 24.80
N LEU A 320 3.89 7.89 24.53
CA LEU A 320 4.68 8.13 23.31
C LEU A 320 4.02 7.60 22.04
N ASP A 321 3.15 6.58 22.15
CA ASP A 321 2.48 5.98 20.99
C ASP A 321 1.65 7.01 20.22
N ARG A 322 1.11 8.04 20.90
CA ARG A 322 0.38 9.16 20.27
C ARG A 322 1.17 9.84 19.15
N LEU A 323 2.49 9.94 19.26
CA LEU A 323 3.32 10.54 18.22
C LEU A 323 3.23 9.76 16.89
N GLY A 324 3.12 8.43 16.94
CA GLY A 324 3.03 7.57 15.77
C GLY A 324 1.70 7.70 15.01
N PHE A 325 0.64 8.18 15.65
CA PHE A 325 -0.68 8.30 15.01
C PHE A 325 -0.96 9.70 14.43
N SER A 326 0.03 10.59 14.45
CA SER A 326 -0.01 11.86 13.73
C SER A 326 0.93 11.80 12.53
N VAL A 327 0.38 11.93 11.32
CA VAL A 327 1.18 11.94 10.07
C VAL A 327 2.22 13.05 10.03
N TRP A 328 1.94 14.19 10.69
CA TRP A 328 2.88 15.31 10.78
C TRP A 328 4.09 14.96 11.65
N ASN A 329 3.88 14.24 12.74
CA ASN A 329 4.96 13.74 13.58
C ASN A 329 5.79 12.67 12.85
N LEU A 330 5.13 11.77 12.09
CA LEU A 330 5.83 10.82 11.22
C LEU A 330 6.68 11.52 10.16
N ALA A 331 6.16 12.58 9.54
CA ALA A 331 6.92 13.41 8.59
C ALA A 331 8.14 14.09 9.26
N LEU A 332 7.98 14.61 10.49
CA LEU A 332 9.10 15.17 11.26
C LEU A 332 10.15 14.11 11.62
N LEU A 333 9.72 12.89 11.95
CA LEU A 333 10.64 11.76 12.18
C LEU A 333 11.43 11.42 10.92
N ILE A 334 10.78 11.40 9.75
CA ILE A 334 11.45 11.20 8.45
C ILE A 334 12.50 12.31 8.24
N VAL A 335 12.13 13.58 8.44
CA VAL A 335 13.06 14.71 8.32
C VAL A 335 14.25 14.53 9.27
N THR A 336 14.02 14.11 10.52
CA THR A 336 15.07 13.85 11.51
C THR A 336 16.02 12.75 11.04
N VAL A 337 15.50 11.63 10.50
CA VAL A 337 16.32 10.54 9.98
C VAL A 337 17.19 11.01 8.82
N TYR A 338 16.61 11.70 7.83
CA TYR A 338 17.37 12.19 6.66
C TYR A 338 18.38 13.27 7.05
N ALA A 339 18.04 14.18 7.95
CA ALA A 339 18.97 15.17 8.47
C ALA A 339 20.13 14.51 9.25
N GLY A 340 19.83 13.47 10.04
CA GLY A 340 20.83 12.66 10.72
C GLY A 340 21.81 12.02 9.74
N PHE A 341 21.30 11.32 8.72
CA PHE A 341 22.14 10.74 7.68
C PHE A 341 22.97 11.80 6.93
N SER A 342 22.37 12.94 6.61
CA SER A 342 23.08 14.05 5.95
C SER A 342 24.19 14.62 6.84
N LEU A 343 23.97 14.70 8.16
CA LEU A 343 24.98 15.16 9.14
C LEU A 343 26.24 14.27 9.09
N PHE A 344 26.07 12.95 9.02
CA PHE A 344 27.19 12.01 8.96
C PHE A 344 27.86 11.93 7.59
N GLN A 345 27.11 12.11 6.50
CA GLN A 345 27.61 11.98 5.13
C GLN A 345 28.18 13.28 4.56
N SER A 346 27.83 14.44 5.11
CA SER A 346 28.28 15.74 4.61
C SER A 346 29.80 15.92 4.78
N LYS A 347 30.46 16.31 3.70
CA LYS A 347 31.89 16.62 3.68
C LYS A 347 32.21 18.06 4.11
N THR A 348 31.22 18.95 4.14
CA THR A 348 31.42 20.38 4.44
C THR A 348 30.91 20.71 5.84
N GLY A 349 31.63 21.56 6.60
CA GLY A 349 31.19 22.03 7.91
C GLY A 349 29.83 22.74 7.86
N LYS A 350 29.59 23.53 6.82
CA LYS A 350 28.29 24.20 6.57
C LYS A 350 27.16 23.19 6.36
N GLY A 351 27.37 22.12 5.60
CA GLY A 351 26.37 21.07 5.41
C GLY A 351 26.06 20.33 6.70
N LYS A 352 27.07 20.02 7.52
CA LYS A 352 26.86 19.42 8.86
C LYS A 352 26.06 20.33 9.78
N LEU A 353 26.39 21.64 9.79
CA LEU A 353 25.67 22.61 10.63
C LEU A 353 24.18 22.69 10.22
N ILE A 354 23.89 22.84 8.91
CA ILE A 354 22.52 22.92 8.41
C ILE A 354 21.75 21.65 8.78
N SER A 355 22.33 20.47 8.53
CA SER A 355 21.68 19.19 8.86
C SER A 355 21.44 19.03 10.36
N GLY A 356 22.41 19.46 11.20
CA GLY A 356 22.26 19.45 12.66
C GLY A 356 21.14 20.37 13.13
N VAL A 357 21.07 21.59 12.58
CA VAL A 357 19.98 22.56 12.90
C VAL A 357 18.61 21.99 12.49
N ILE A 358 18.48 21.41 11.29
CA ILE A 358 17.23 20.82 10.83
C ILE A 358 16.79 19.66 11.74
N ALA A 359 17.71 18.75 12.09
CA ALA A 359 17.41 17.63 13.00
C ALA A 359 16.96 18.13 14.38
N THR A 360 17.67 19.11 14.94
CA THR A 360 17.33 19.68 16.26
C THR A 360 15.97 20.37 16.23
N LEU A 361 15.69 21.18 15.20
CA LEU A 361 14.39 21.84 15.06
C LEU A 361 13.25 20.82 14.93
N ALA A 362 13.43 19.76 14.13
CA ALA A 362 12.43 18.71 14.00
C ALA A 362 12.15 18.01 15.35
N LEU A 363 13.20 17.69 16.12
CA LEU A 363 13.05 17.08 17.46
C LEU A 363 12.39 18.03 18.46
N VAL A 364 12.71 19.33 18.42
CA VAL A 364 12.06 20.35 19.29
C VAL A 364 10.56 20.43 18.94
N VAL A 365 10.20 20.48 17.66
CA VAL A 365 8.79 20.51 17.25
C VAL A 365 8.06 19.22 17.67
N LEU A 366 8.70 18.06 17.56
CA LEU A 366 8.14 16.78 18.06
C LEU A 366 7.90 16.84 19.59
N GLY A 367 8.83 17.40 20.35
CA GLY A 367 8.68 17.57 21.79
C GLY A 367 7.53 18.52 22.15
N VAL A 368 7.39 19.63 21.42
CA VAL A 368 6.27 20.57 21.61
C VAL A 368 4.94 19.89 21.25
N ASN A 369 4.87 19.20 20.10
CA ASN A 369 3.67 18.47 19.71
C ASN A 369 3.28 17.46 20.77
N TYR A 370 4.22 16.66 21.28
CA TYR A 370 3.96 15.70 22.35
C TYR A 370 3.35 16.35 23.60
N GLY A 371 3.86 17.51 24.00
CA GLY A 371 3.38 18.24 25.17
C GLY A 371 2.00 18.91 24.99
N THR A 372 1.60 19.17 23.74
CA THR A 372 0.33 19.83 23.40
C THR A 372 -0.77 18.88 22.94
N MET A 373 -0.44 17.60 22.67
CA MET A 373 -1.43 16.59 22.31
C MET A 373 -2.27 16.19 23.52
N ASP A 374 -3.55 15.86 23.26
CA ASP A 374 -4.44 15.30 24.28
C ASP A 374 -3.80 14.06 24.93
N PRO A 375 -4.02 13.82 26.24
CA PRO A 375 -3.44 12.67 26.95
C PRO A 375 -3.78 11.32 26.33
N THR A 376 -4.97 11.20 25.75
CA THR A 376 -5.47 10.04 24.99
C THR A 376 -5.82 10.48 23.58
N LEU A 377 -5.48 9.66 22.60
CA LEU A 377 -5.80 9.90 21.19
C LEU A 377 -6.61 8.71 20.66
N PRO A 378 -7.86 8.93 20.21
CA PRO A 378 -8.63 7.88 19.54
C PRO A 378 -8.02 7.55 18.18
N ILE A 379 -8.01 6.27 17.84
CA ILE A 379 -7.43 5.77 16.59
C ILE A 379 -8.45 4.95 15.81
N LEU A 380 -8.48 5.16 14.50
CA LEU A 380 -9.31 4.41 13.58
C LEU A 380 -8.46 3.34 12.85
N PRO A 381 -9.05 2.20 12.46
CA PRO A 381 -8.29 1.06 11.92
C PRO A 381 -7.50 1.39 10.66
N GLN A 382 -8.03 2.24 9.78
CA GLN A 382 -7.36 2.62 8.53
C GLN A 382 -6.06 3.39 8.75
N ILE A 383 -5.86 4.05 9.90
CA ILE A 383 -4.66 4.86 10.16
C ILE A 383 -3.39 3.99 10.24
N PHE A 384 -3.51 2.71 10.58
CA PHE A 384 -2.36 1.82 10.64
C PHE A 384 -1.67 1.65 9.29
N GLN A 385 -2.38 1.82 8.19
CA GLN A 385 -1.80 1.69 6.85
C GLN A 385 -0.75 2.77 6.54
N GLN A 386 -0.68 3.87 7.30
CA GLN A 386 0.38 4.89 7.16
C GLN A 386 1.76 4.39 7.59
N PHE A 387 1.84 3.34 8.44
CA PHE A 387 3.12 2.87 8.96
C PHE A 387 4.01 2.24 7.89
N ASN A 388 3.44 1.53 6.91
CA ASN A 388 4.24 0.97 5.82
C ASN A 388 4.96 2.07 5.00
N PRO A 389 4.29 3.07 4.38
CA PRO A 389 4.99 4.12 3.64
C PRO A 389 5.90 4.97 4.53
N PHE A 390 5.55 5.19 5.80
CA PHE A 390 6.43 5.83 6.76
C PHE A 390 7.76 5.07 6.91
N PHE A 391 7.69 3.77 7.19
CA PHE A 391 8.89 2.95 7.33
C PHE A 391 9.64 2.80 6.02
N VAL A 392 8.97 2.70 4.87
CA VAL A 392 9.65 2.69 3.56
C VAL A 392 10.51 3.93 3.40
N VAL A 393 9.95 5.12 3.62
CA VAL A 393 10.69 6.37 3.44
C VAL A 393 11.78 6.51 4.51
N ALA A 394 11.47 6.25 5.78
CA ALA A 394 12.43 6.40 6.88
C ALA A 394 13.59 5.39 6.81
N LEU A 395 13.34 4.15 6.37
CA LEU A 395 14.35 3.09 6.34
C LEU A 395 15.13 2.99 5.03
N THR A 396 14.68 3.65 3.97
CA THR A 396 15.40 3.65 2.68
C THR A 396 16.86 4.10 2.83
N PRO A 397 17.21 5.21 3.51
CA PRO A 397 18.62 5.59 3.72
C PRO A 397 19.41 4.55 4.51
N VAL A 398 18.77 3.89 5.49
CA VAL A 398 19.38 2.82 6.29
C VAL A 398 19.70 1.62 5.40
N SER A 399 18.73 1.17 4.61
CA SER A 399 18.87 0.06 3.67
C SER A 399 20.00 0.31 2.66
N LEU A 400 20.02 1.51 2.06
CA LEU A 400 21.07 1.90 1.13
C LEU A 400 22.46 1.95 1.78
N ALA A 401 22.56 2.43 3.02
CA ALA A 401 23.83 2.47 3.76
C ALA A 401 24.35 1.05 4.07
N VAL A 402 23.44 0.15 4.51
CA VAL A 402 23.79 -1.25 4.82
C VAL A 402 24.23 -1.97 3.56
N PHE A 403 23.43 -1.98 2.48
CA PHE A 403 23.79 -2.67 1.24
C PHE A 403 25.00 -2.05 0.57
N GLY A 404 25.14 -0.72 0.57
CA GLY A 404 26.32 -0.05 0.04
C GLY A 404 27.59 -0.40 0.81
N SER A 405 27.52 -0.56 2.14
CA SER A 405 28.65 -1.02 2.95
C SER A 405 29.01 -2.49 2.64
N LEU A 406 27.99 -3.36 2.48
CA LEU A 406 28.22 -4.76 2.12
C LEU A 406 28.80 -4.89 0.70
N ALA A 407 28.32 -4.08 -0.25
CA ALA A 407 28.85 -4.04 -1.62
C ALA A 407 30.33 -3.64 -1.66
N LYS A 408 30.73 -2.61 -0.89
CA LYS A 408 32.14 -2.19 -0.77
C LYS A 408 33.04 -3.29 -0.20
N LYS A 409 32.49 -4.18 0.61
CA LYS A 409 33.21 -5.33 1.18
C LYS A 409 33.11 -6.60 0.32
N GLY A 410 32.48 -6.54 -0.85
CA GLY A 410 32.22 -7.71 -1.70
C GLY A 410 31.32 -8.78 -1.06
N LYS A 411 30.51 -8.40 -0.05
CA LYS A 411 29.65 -9.31 0.73
C LYS A 411 28.15 -9.03 0.50
N GLU A 412 27.82 -8.21 -0.47
CA GLU A 412 26.41 -7.93 -0.80
C GLU A 412 25.74 -9.22 -1.29
N PRO A 413 24.58 -9.61 -0.69
CA PRO A 413 23.84 -10.77 -1.16
C PRO A 413 23.34 -10.57 -2.59
N SER A 414 23.30 -11.64 -3.38
CA SER A 414 22.69 -11.63 -4.72
C SER A 414 21.20 -11.28 -4.65
N ALA A 415 20.62 -10.79 -5.75
CA ALA A 415 19.19 -10.44 -5.80
C ALA A 415 18.29 -11.62 -5.38
N PRO A 416 18.47 -12.88 -5.84
CA PRO A 416 17.70 -14.01 -5.34
C PRO A 416 17.87 -14.28 -3.83
N ARG A 417 19.07 -14.07 -3.29
CA ARG A 417 19.29 -14.21 -1.83
C ARG A 417 18.53 -13.16 -1.04
N LYS A 418 18.53 -11.92 -1.50
CA LYS A 418 17.74 -10.84 -0.87
C LYS A 418 16.25 -11.18 -0.87
N ILE A 419 15.72 -11.73 -1.98
CA ILE A 419 14.33 -12.20 -2.05
C ILE A 419 14.08 -13.29 -1.00
N GLY A 420 14.93 -14.30 -0.91
CA GLY A 420 14.78 -15.36 0.09
C GLY A 420 14.84 -14.85 1.54
N ILE A 421 15.76 -13.94 1.85
CA ILE A 421 15.87 -13.29 3.16
C ILE A 421 14.59 -12.46 3.43
N GLY A 422 14.08 -11.73 2.44
CA GLY A 422 12.82 -10.99 2.55
C GLY A 422 11.64 -11.88 2.93
N MET A 423 11.56 -13.12 2.37
CA MET A 423 10.52 -14.08 2.75
C MET A 423 10.64 -14.54 4.21
N VAL A 424 11.85 -14.78 4.70
CA VAL A 424 12.07 -15.10 6.13
C VAL A 424 11.66 -13.95 7.03
N ILE A 425 12.04 -12.72 6.67
CA ILE A 425 11.67 -11.51 7.43
C ILE A 425 10.13 -11.34 7.44
N ALA A 426 9.45 -11.58 6.32
CA ALA A 426 7.98 -11.53 6.26
C ALA A 426 7.34 -12.56 7.20
N ALA A 427 7.87 -13.79 7.26
CA ALA A 427 7.43 -14.79 8.23
C ALA A 427 7.58 -14.30 9.67
N VAL A 428 8.71 -13.68 10.02
CA VAL A 428 8.93 -13.08 11.36
C VAL A 428 7.90 -11.99 11.65
N GLY A 429 7.54 -11.16 10.67
CA GLY A 429 6.49 -10.15 10.83
C GLY A 429 5.14 -10.77 11.24
N PHE A 430 4.71 -11.84 10.58
CA PHE A 430 3.47 -12.53 10.95
C PHE A 430 3.57 -13.35 12.24
N MET A 431 4.78 -13.78 12.65
CA MET A 431 4.99 -14.36 13.98
C MET A 431 4.66 -13.37 15.10
N LEU A 432 4.98 -12.08 14.92
CA LEU A 432 4.60 -11.05 15.91
C LEU A 432 3.08 -10.97 16.06
N LEU A 433 2.31 -10.95 14.96
CA LEU A 433 0.85 -10.98 15.03
C LEU A 433 0.32 -12.28 15.64
N ALA A 434 0.89 -13.42 15.29
CA ALA A 434 0.51 -14.69 15.89
C ALA A 434 0.70 -14.68 17.40
N PHE A 435 1.85 -14.18 17.89
CA PHE A 435 2.09 -14.06 19.34
C PHE A 435 1.14 -13.08 20.01
N GLY A 436 0.88 -11.91 19.39
CA GLY A 436 -0.08 -10.92 19.90
C GLY A 436 -1.53 -11.39 19.85
N SER A 437 -1.82 -12.51 19.18
CA SER A 437 -3.18 -13.06 19.01
C SER A 437 -3.48 -14.24 19.93
N PHE A 438 -2.55 -14.71 20.74
CA PHE A 438 -2.82 -15.83 21.66
C PHE A 438 -3.85 -15.44 22.71
N GLY A 439 -4.85 -16.30 22.86
CA GLY A 439 -5.91 -16.13 23.85
C GLY A 439 -7.01 -15.13 23.46
N LEU A 440 -6.95 -14.54 22.26
CA LEU A 440 -8.03 -13.71 21.74
C LEU A 440 -9.21 -14.57 21.25
N PRO A 441 -10.46 -14.09 21.37
CA PRO A 441 -11.62 -14.74 20.79
C PRO A 441 -11.51 -14.84 19.27
N THR A 442 -12.23 -15.79 18.67
CA THR A 442 -12.29 -15.91 17.21
C THR A 442 -13.01 -14.72 16.56
N PRO A 443 -12.75 -14.41 15.29
CA PRO A 443 -13.48 -13.34 14.59
C PRO A 443 -15.00 -13.54 14.61
N ALA A 444 -15.50 -14.78 14.51
CA ALA A 444 -16.92 -15.08 14.58
C ALA A 444 -17.51 -14.78 15.98
N GLU A 445 -16.76 -15.05 17.06
CA GLU A 445 -17.19 -14.71 18.42
C GLU A 445 -17.24 -13.19 18.61
N VAL A 446 -16.24 -12.44 18.09
CA VAL A 446 -16.24 -10.97 18.17
C VAL A 446 -17.36 -10.37 17.32
N GLU A 447 -17.62 -10.93 16.16
CA GLU A 447 -18.70 -10.49 15.27
C GLU A 447 -20.08 -10.69 15.91
N ALA A 448 -20.27 -11.81 16.63
CA ALA A 448 -21.54 -12.13 17.26
C ALA A 448 -21.81 -11.33 18.55
N ASN A 449 -20.79 -11.14 19.39
CA ASN A 449 -20.98 -10.69 20.78
C ASN A 449 -20.23 -9.38 21.09
N GLY A 450 -19.34 -8.92 20.20
CA GLY A 450 -18.38 -7.86 20.48
C GLY A 450 -17.16 -8.37 21.26
N ILE A 451 -16.32 -7.45 21.70
CA ILE A 451 -15.14 -7.73 22.51
C ILE A 451 -15.03 -6.69 23.63
N ALA A 452 -14.65 -7.12 24.82
CA ALA A 452 -14.42 -6.22 25.94
C ALA A 452 -13.15 -5.37 25.70
N GLU A 453 -13.18 -4.10 26.05
CA GLU A 453 -12.02 -3.21 25.91
C GLU A 453 -10.77 -3.73 26.63
N SER A 454 -10.94 -4.42 27.76
CA SER A 454 -9.85 -5.03 28.53
C SER A 454 -9.17 -6.20 27.81
N ALA A 455 -9.80 -6.78 26.78
CA ALA A 455 -9.25 -7.86 25.96
C ALA A 455 -8.51 -7.35 24.71
N LEU A 456 -8.61 -6.05 24.40
CA LEU A 456 -7.92 -5.45 23.27
C LEU A 456 -6.40 -5.41 23.50
N VAL A 457 -5.65 -5.68 22.43
CA VAL A 457 -4.20 -5.71 22.48
C VAL A 457 -3.58 -4.35 22.13
N SER A 458 -2.33 -4.17 22.54
CA SER A 458 -1.58 -2.95 22.19
C SER A 458 -1.42 -2.78 20.67
N PRO A 459 -1.59 -1.56 20.14
CA PRO A 459 -1.29 -1.20 18.75
C PRO A 459 0.14 -1.55 18.32
N ASN A 460 1.06 -1.65 19.27
CA ASN A 460 2.47 -1.94 19.01
C ASN A 460 2.72 -3.32 18.38
N TRP A 461 1.84 -4.30 18.57
CA TRP A 461 1.91 -5.56 17.83
C TRP A 461 1.78 -5.34 16.33
N LEU A 462 0.82 -4.55 15.93
CA LEU A 462 0.55 -4.27 14.53
C LEU A 462 1.61 -3.33 13.93
N ILE A 463 2.01 -2.28 14.67
CA ILE A 463 3.08 -1.34 14.24
C ILE A 463 4.40 -2.10 14.03
N SER A 464 4.76 -2.99 14.96
CA SER A 464 5.96 -3.82 14.84
C SER A 464 5.89 -4.75 13.64
N THR A 465 4.71 -5.30 13.36
CA THR A 465 4.50 -6.12 12.16
C THR A 465 4.69 -5.30 10.89
N TYR A 466 4.14 -4.09 10.80
CA TYR A 466 4.37 -3.18 9.66
C TYR A 466 5.85 -2.86 9.49
N LEU A 467 6.59 -2.62 10.58
CA LEU A 467 8.03 -2.37 10.54
C LEU A 467 8.77 -3.57 9.92
N VAL A 468 8.52 -4.78 10.41
CA VAL A 468 9.21 -5.99 9.94
C VAL A 468 8.83 -6.32 8.50
N LEU A 469 7.53 -6.20 8.13
CA LEU A 469 7.08 -6.41 6.76
C LEU A 469 7.68 -5.38 5.79
N THR A 470 7.90 -4.14 6.24
CA THR A 470 8.58 -3.13 5.42
C THR A 470 10.04 -3.47 5.18
N PHE A 471 10.74 -4.02 6.17
CA PHE A 471 12.08 -4.57 5.91
C PHE A 471 12.04 -5.68 4.86
N ALA A 472 11.09 -6.60 4.95
CA ALA A 472 10.90 -7.64 3.94
C ALA A 472 10.67 -7.05 2.54
N GLU A 473 9.84 -6.02 2.44
CA GLU A 473 9.56 -5.31 1.19
C GLU A 473 10.81 -4.65 0.61
N LEU A 474 11.60 -3.96 1.42
CA LEU A 474 12.85 -3.32 0.98
C LEU A 474 13.89 -4.32 0.47
N PHE A 475 13.87 -5.57 0.96
CA PHE A 475 14.73 -6.65 0.47
C PHE A 475 14.21 -7.26 -0.83
N LEU A 476 12.90 -7.28 -1.06
CA LEU A 476 12.29 -8.02 -2.16
C LEU A 476 11.93 -7.14 -3.35
N SER A 477 11.21 -6.05 -3.13
CA SER A 477 10.59 -5.27 -4.22
C SER A 477 11.59 -4.67 -5.21
N PRO A 478 12.67 -3.98 -4.78
CA PRO A 478 13.65 -3.44 -5.72
C PRO A 478 14.45 -4.55 -6.40
N MET A 479 14.71 -5.64 -5.68
CA MET A 479 15.55 -6.72 -6.16
C MET A 479 14.84 -7.60 -7.19
N GLY A 480 13.53 -7.77 -7.07
CA GLY A 480 12.74 -8.52 -8.03
C GLY A 480 12.77 -7.89 -9.43
N ILE A 481 12.47 -6.61 -9.52
CA ILE A 481 12.50 -5.87 -10.79
C ILE A 481 13.93 -5.86 -11.37
N SER A 482 14.94 -5.63 -10.55
CA SER A 482 16.35 -5.66 -10.96
C SER A 482 16.74 -7.03 -11.51
N PHE A 483 16.32 -8.13 -10.85
CA PHE A 483 16.60 -9.49 -11.29
C PHE A 483 15.94 -9.77 -12.66
N VAL A 484 14.67 -9.42 -12.82
CA VAL A 484 13.98 -9.55 -14.11
C VAL A 484 14.70 -8.76 -15.20
N SER A 485 15.07 -7.52 -14.92
CA SER A 485 15.77 -6.65 -15.88
C SER A 485 17.12 -7.21 -16.35
N LYS A 486 17.86 -7.90 -15.45
CA LYS A 486 19.16 -8.50 -15.75
C LYS A 486 19.08 -9.84 -16.46
N VAL A 487 18.15 -10.70 -16.01
CA VAL A 487 18.09 -12.10 -16.42
C VAL A 487 17.22 -12.32 -17.65
N ALA A 488 16.22 -11.45 -17.86
CA ALA A 488 15.31 -11.60 -18.99
C ALA A 488 16.05 -11.63 -20.33
N PRO A 489 15.81 -12.66 -21.17
CA PRO A 489 16.38 -12.68 -22.51
C PRO A 489 15.97 -11.44 -23.30
N PRO A 490 16.88 -10.81 -24.07
CA PRO A 490 16.59 -9.54 -24.78
C PRO A 490 15.29 -9.58 -25.60
N LYS A 491 15.09 -10.68 -26.34
CA LYS A 491 13.88 -10.91 -27.16
C LYS A 491 12.57 -10.95 -26.35
N TYR A 492 12.61 -11.36 -25.08
CA TYR A 492 11.44 -11.58 -24.23
C TYR A 492 11.39 -10.62 -23.03
N LYS A 493 12.23 -9.59 -22.98
CA LYS A 493 12.36 -8.69 -21.84
C LYS A 493 11.04 -8.04 -21.45
N GLY A 494 10.29 -7.52 -22.43
CA GLY A 494 8.97 -6.94 -22.19
C GLY A 494 7.96 -7.96 -21.66
N ALA A 495 7.95 -9.17 -22.23
CA ALA A 495 7.07 -10.25 -21.78
C ALA A 495 7.38 -10.69 -20.34
N MET A 496 8.66 -10.79 -19.97
CA MET A 496 9.06 -11.15 -18.60
C MET A 496 8.70 -10.05 -17.59
N MET A 497 8.84 -8.78 -17.96
CA MET A 497 8.35 -7.67 -17.14
C MET A 497 6.83 -7.69 -16.99
N GLY A 498 6.09 -8.01 -18.05
CA GLY A 498 4.65 -8.22 -18.00
C GLY A 498 4.26 -9.38 -17.07
N LEU A 499 4.96 -10.51 -17.14
CA LEU A 499 4.74 -11.66 -16.26
C LEU A 499 5.03 -11.36 -14.77
N TRP A 500 5.95 -10.45 -14.46
CA TRP A 500 6.14 -9.96 -13.10
C TRP A 500 4.86 -9.32 -12.55
N PHE A 501 4.18 -8.49 -13.33
CA PHE A 501 2.90 -7.89 -12.93
C PHE A 501 1.79 -8.95 -12.81
N VAL A 502 1.77 -9.94 -13.70
CA VAL A 502 0.82 -11.06 -13.62
C VAL A 502 1.06 -11.89 -12.34
N ALA A 503 2.31 -12.18 -11.98
CA ALA A 503 2.63 -12.85 -10.72
C ALA A 503 2.15 -12.05 -9.50
N THR A 504 2.35 -10.73 -9.52
CA THR A 504 1.82 -9.83 -8.48
C THR A 504 0.29 -9.87 -8.43
N ALA A 505 -0.38 -9.86 -9.59
CA ALA A 505 -1.85 -9.96 -9.67
C ALA A 505 -2.38 -11.29 -9.11
N ILE A 506 -1.70 -12.41 -9.39
CA ILE A 506 -2.05 -13.73 -8.82
C ILE A 506 -1.89 -13.69 -7.30
N GLY A 507 -0.77 -13.17 -6.78
CA GLY A 507 -0.55 -13.04 -5.34
C GLY A 507 -1.64 -12.20 -4.68
N ASN A 508 -2.03 -11.10 -5.31
CA ASN A 508 -3.10 -10.22 -4.84
C ASN A 508 -4.47 -10.90 -4.84
N TYR A 509 -4.74 -11.78 -5.80
CA TYR A 509 -5.97 -12.57 -5.80
C TYR A 509 -5.99 -13.59 -4.66
N LEU A 510 -4.85 -14.20 -4.36
CA LEU A 510 -4.70 -15.17 -3.27
C LEU A 510 -4.86 -14.54 -1.86
N VAL A 511 -4.82 -13.21 -1.74
CA VAL A 511 -5.14 -12.49 -0.48
C VAL A 511 -6.49 -12.93 0.09
N ALA A 512 -7.47 -13.24 -0.76
CA ALA A 512 -8.79 -13.70 -0.36
C ALA A 512 -8.77 -14.98 0.49
N ILE A 513 -7.79 -15.88 0.27
CA ILE A 513 -7.70 -17.15 1.00
C ILE A 513 -7.64 -16.90 2.51
N ILE A 514 -6.87 -15.90 2.94
CA ILE A 514 -6.73 -15.57 4.36
C ILE A 514 -8.04 -14.98 4.90
N GLY A 515 -8.75 -14.21 4.08
CA GLY A 515 -10.08 -13.69 4.45
C GLY A 515 -11.14 -14.78 4.61
N TYR A 516 -11.04 -15.89 3.87
CA TYR A 516 -11.93 -17.05 4.08
C TYR A 516 -11.65 -17.79 5.39
N LEU A 517 -10.42 -17.68 5.91
CA LEU A 517 -10.05 -18.25 7.21
C LEU A 517 -10.43 -17.33 8.37
N TRP A 518 -10.85 -16.09 8.07
CA TRP A 518 -11.25 -15.09 9.04
C TRP A 518 -12.71 -15.32 9.49
N GLY A 519 -12.87 -16.15 10.51
CA GLY A 519 -14.18 -16.57 11.02
C GLY A 519 -14.00 -17.43 12.27
N ASP A 520 -14.26 -18.72 12.17
CA ASP A 520 -14.19 -19.66 13.30
C ASP A 520 -12.77 -20.07 13.69
N MET A 521 -11.78 -19.76 12.86
CA MET A 521 -10.38 -20.12 13.11
C MET A 521 -9.75 -19.16 14.11
N GLN A 522 -8.96 -19.70 15.04
CA GLN A 522 -8.18 -18.91 15.98
C GLN A 522 -7.18 -18.01 15.21
N LEU A 523 -7.05 -16.75 15.60
CA LEU A 523 -6.23 -15.77 14.88
C LEU A 523 -4.78 -16.19 14.70
N TRP A 524 -4.16 -16.75 15.74
CA TRP A 524 -2.77 -17.21 15.63
C TRP A 524 -2.60 -18.31 14.55
N MET A 525 -3.61 -19.13 14.31
CA MET A 525 -3.62 -20.13 13.23
C MET A 525 -3.74 -19.44 11.86
N VAL A 526 -4.59 -18.41 11.73
CA VAL A 526 -4.71 -17.63 10.50
C VAL A 526 -3.36 -17.04 10.10
N TRP A 527 -2.67 -16.40 11.04
CA TRP A 527 -1.33 -15.86 10.80
C TRP A 527 -0.29 -16.95 10.51
N SER A 528 -0.43 -18.13 11.14
CA SER A 528 0.46 -19.26 10.90
C SER A 528 0.42 -19.77 9.46
N VAL A 529 -0.71 -19.66 8.77
CA VAL A 529 -0.79 -19.98 7.33
C VAL A 529 0.18 -19.10 6.53
N LEU A 530 0.21 -17.80 6.79
CA LEU A 530 1.13 -16.86 6.14
C LEU A 530 2.60 -17.15 6.50
N ILE A 531 2.87 -17.44 7.77
CA ILE A 531 4.20 -17.83 8.24
C ILE A 531 4.70 -19.05 7.46
N VAL A 532 3.89 -20.10 7.37
CA VAL A 532 4.24 -21.35 6.66
C VAL A 532 4.46 -21.08 5.18
N CYS A 533 3.57 -20.33 4.51
CA CYS A 533 3.72 -19.97 3.11
C CYS A 533 5.02 -19.19 2.85
N CYS A 534 5.36 -18.23 3.70
CA CYS A 534 6.58 -17.45 3.58
C CYS A 534 7.84 -18.32 3.82
N LEU A 535 7.84 -19.19 4.84
CA LEU A 535 8.97 -20.07 5.13
C LEU A 535 9.17 -21.14 4.05
N LEU A 536 8.10 -21.74 3.53
CA LEU A 536 8.17 -22.69 2.41
C LEU A 536 8.72 -22.02 1.15
N SER A 537 8.29 -20.80 0.86
CA SER A 537 8.81 -20.00 -0.25
C SER A 537 10.29 -19.66 -0.07
N ALA A 538 10.71 -19.30 1.15
CA ALA A 538 12.12 -19.09 1.47
C ALA A 538 12.94 -20.37 1.30
N LEU A 539 12.48 -21.50 1.83
CA LEU A 539 13.14 -22.79 1.68
C LEU A 539 13.28 -23.18 0.20
N PHE A 540 12.21 -22.98 -0.58
CA PHE A 540 12.22 -23.25 -2.01
C PHE A 540 13.28 -22.42 -2.74
N ILE A 541 13.29 -21.09 -2.58
CA ILE A 541 14.26 -20.24 -3.28
C ILE A 541 15.70 -20.52 -2.84
N PHE A 542 15.94 -20.83 -1.56
CA PHE A 542 17.27 -21.22 -1.10
C PHE A 542 17.72 -22.56 -1.66
N SER A 543 16.81 -23.53 -1.86
CA SER A 543 17.14 -24.84 -2.45
C SER A 543 17.63 -24.73 -3.90
N ILE A 544 17.11 -23.74 -4.66
CA ILE A 544 17.47 -23.51 -6.06
C ILE A 544 18.49 -22.39 -6.26
N MET A 545 19.04 -21.83 -5.17
CA MET A 545 19.87 -20.62 -5.17
C MET A 545 21.06 -20.70 -6.13
N LYS A 546 21.79 -21.83 -6.13
CA LYS A 546 22.94 -22.03 -7.02
C LYS A 546 22.56 -21.89 -8.50
N LYS A 547 21.37 -22.37 -8.89
CA LYS A 547 20.85 -22.25 -10.26
C LYS A 547 20.51 -20.80 -10.60
N LEU A 548 19.85 -20.09 -9.67
CA LEU A 548 19.48 -18.69 -9.87
C LEU A 548 20.70 -17.78 -9.97
N GLU A 549 21.71 -17.98 -9.11
CA GLU A 549 22.94 -17.18 -9.12
C GLU A 549 23.80 -17.44 -10.35
N LYS A 550 23.78 -18.66 -10.91
CA LYS A 550 24.48 -18.97 -12.17
C LYS A 550 23.91 -18.17 -13.35
N VAL A 551 22.60 -18.03 -13.39
CA VAL A 551 21.89 -17.32 -14.47
C VAL A 551 21.98 -15.80 -14.31
N ALA A 552 22.21 -15.29 -13.09
CA ALA A 552 22.32 -13.87 -12.78
C ALA A 552 23.74 -13.30 -13.01
N LYS A 553 24.75 -14.18 -13.16
CA LYS A 553 26.14 -13.82 -13.53
C LYS A 553 26.26 -13.55 -15.03
#